data_cf4c413778f197f29aeefc1276fab944
#
_entry.id   cf4c413778f197f29aeefc1276fab944
#
_cell.length_a   1.000
_cell.length_b   1.000
_cell.length_c   1.000
_cell.angle_alpha   90.00
_cell.angle_beta   90.00
_cell.angle_gamma   90.00
#
_symmetry.space_group_name_H-M   'P 1'
#
loop_
_entity.id
_entity.type
_entity.pdbx_description
1 polymer ?
#
loop_
_entity_poly.entity_id
_entity_poly.type
_entity_poly.pdbx_seq_one_letter_code
_entity_poly.pdbx_strand_id
1 'polypeptide(L)'
;MAVKNKVSFKLKFSDFLFIALLLISSLMLGFNSGGFIVNLKKVGFSIISSAEKGVHFVVNGVVNTVNSVGELRKLKKEYNELVLKLENYEQMQRSNADITKENERLKEQLGFSVSMDEKNIPAQIISRDLDNAFSYLTIDKGSVHGIKKNMPVVAFQNGNQGLVGKVIQVGTFTSQIMPVYNIKNIVSVRIQNTRDLGLVSGLGSQYQPLLLQHIRKRVMDELSYGDVVVTSGENDNYMRDIPVGTISKITALDYNSSLNIELTPIIDFARLENVIVVNQKELNDRKLSFQDEAED
;
A
#
# COMPACT_ATOMS: atom_id res chain seq x y z
N MET A 1 69.63 56.22 -44.63
CA MET A 1 69.72 54.86 -44.11
C MET A 1 70.11 54.91 -42.64
N ALA A 2 69.21 54.85 -41.68
CA ALA A 2 69.50 54.90 -40.26
C ALA A 2 69.27 53.50 -39.63
N VAL A 3 70.35 52.89 -39.24
CA VAL A 3 70.32 51.57 -38.55
C VAL A 3 69.90 51.74 -37.10
N LYS A 4 68.74 51.24 -36.77
CA LYS A 4 68.19 51.25 -35.39
C LYS A 4 68.70 50.04 -34.67
N ASN A 5 69.75 50.21 -33.83
CA ASN A 5 70.24 49.15 -32.94
C ASN A 5 69.20 48.87 -31.82
N LYS A 6 68.58 47.69 -31.85
CA LYS A 6 67.72 47.17 -30.85
C LYS A 6 68.58 46.46 -29.80
N VAL A 7 68.87 47.13 -28.63
CA VAL A 7 69.53 46.50 -27.52
C VAL A 7 68.48 45.61 -26.80
N SER A 8 68.63 44.30 -26.98
CA SER A 8 67.81 43.33 -26.21
C SER A 8 68.44 43.09 -24.84
N PHE A 9 67.87 43.71 -23.85
CA PHE A 9 68.26 43.52 -22.46
C PHE A 9 67.72 42.15 -21.99
N LYS A 10 68.58 41.11 -21.95
CA LYS A 10 68.26 39.80 -21.34
C LYS A 10 68.64 39.87 -19.87
N LEU A 11 67.71 40.25 -19.01
CA LEU A 11 67.86 40.13 -17.57
C LEU A 11 67.99 38.64 -17.22
N LYS A 12 69.12 38.24 -16.65
CA LYS A 12 69.33 36.91 -16.06
C LYS A 12 68.57 36.86 -14.73
N PHE A 13 68.11 35.70 -14.34
CA PHE A 13 67.38 35.46 -13.11
C PHE A 13 68.10 36.02 -11.86
N SER A 14 69.43 36.03 -11.91
CA SER A 14 70.29 36.65 -10.86
C SER A 14 70.14 38.16 -10.78
N ASP A 15 69.97 38.84 -11.95
CA ASP A 15 69.80 40.30 -12.01
C ASP A 15 68.41 40.73 -11.48
N PHE A 16 67.42 39.91 -11.74
CA PHE A 16 66.08 40.08 -11.20
C PHE A 16 66.08 39.91 -9.68
N LEU A 17 66.77 38.88 -9.14
CA LEU A 17 66.91 38.62 -7.71
C LEU A 17 67.68 39.75 -7.03
N PHE A 18 68.72 40.30 -7.66
CA PHE A 18 69.50 41.43 -7.16
C PHE A 18 68.67 42.72 -7.06
N ILE A 19 67.87 43.03 -8.10
CA ILE A 19 66.97 44.18 -8.16
C ILE A 19 65.86 44.01 -7.09
N ALA A 20 65.32 42.82 -6.92
CA ALA A 20 64.32 42.53 -5.89
C ALA A 20 64.87 42.73 -4.48
N LEU A 21 66.12 42.29 -4.24
CA LEU A 21 66.81 42.46 -2.94
C LEU A 21 67.14 43.93 -2.68
N LEU A 22 67.54 44.70 -3.70
CA LEU A 22 67.79 46.14 -3.60
C LEU A 22 66.49 46.89 -3.31
N LEU A 23 65.39 46.54 -3.93
CA LEU A 23 64.08 47.14 -3.64
C LEU A 23 63.59 46.82 -2.24
N ILE A 24 63.78 45.59 -1.74
CA ILE A 24 63.46 45.22 -0.37
C ILE A 24 64.33 45.97 0.65
N SER A 25 65.64 46.10 0.37
CA SER A 25 66.57 46.85 1.20
C SER A 25 66.26 48.34 1.22
N SER A 26 65.95 48.99 0.08
CA SER A 26 65.52 50.38 -0.01
C SER A 26 64.19 50.62 0.74
N LEU A 27 63.27 49.66 0.65
CA LEU A 27 62.01 49.72 1.38
C LEU A 27 62.23 49.63 2.87
N MET A 28 63.15 48.80 3.33
CA MET A 28 63.54 48.68 4.75
C MET A 28 64.22 49.93 5.27
N LEU A 29 65.06 50.58 4.50
CA LEU A 29 65.72 51.83 4.89
C LEU A 29 64.74 53.04 4.95
N GLY A 30 63.74 53.06 4.02
CA GLY A 30 62.66 54.03 4.03
C GLY A 30 61.72 53.91 5.25
N PHE A 31 61.65 52.75 5.85
CA PHE A 31 60.82 52.45 7.01
C PHE A 31 61.55 52.81 8.38
N ASN A 32 62.86 53.12 8.34
CA ASN A 32 63.64 53.36 9.60
C ASN A 32 63.66 54.82 10.01
N SER A 33 63.07 55.78 9.32
CA SER A 33 62.93 57.17 9.74
C SER A 33 61.57 57.40 10.41
N GLY A 34 61.60 57.30 11.72
CA GLY A 34 60.64 57.66 12.73
C GLY A 34 59.27 58.16 12.34
N GLY A 35 58.26 57.28 12.44
CA GLY A 35 56.90 57.72 12.53
C GLY A 35 55.82 56.78 12.03
N PHE A 36 56.18 55.69 11.31
CA PHE A 36 55.18 54.79 10.79
C PHE A 36 55.39 53.36 11.29
N ILE A 37 55.05 53.10 12.56
CA ILE A 37 55.00 51.73 13.10
C ILE A 37 53.79 51.03 12.47
N VAL A 38 53.96 50.51 11.27
CA VAL A 38 52.99 49.53 10.73
C VAL A 38 53.07 48.28 11.61
N ASN A 39 52.01 48.04 12.34
CA ASN A 39 51.93 46.99 13.32
C ASN A 39 51.89 45.64 12.47
N LEU A 40 53.07 45.11 12.18
CA LEU A 40 53.26 43.89 11.37
C LEU A 40 52.40 42.72 11.89
N LYS A 41 52.13 42.72 13.22
CA LYS A 41 51.18 41.79 13.82
C LYS A 41 49.75 41.92 13.26
N LYS A 42 49.27 43.18 13.04
CA LYS A 42 47.92 43.37 12.51
C LYS A 42 47.80 43.03 11.04
N VAL A 43 48.84 43.32 10.23
CA VAL A 43 48.86 43.00 8.80
C VAL A 43 49.01 41.48 8.59
N GLY A 44 49.91 40.84 9.36
CA GLY A 44 50.07 39.38 9.29
C GLY A 44 48.79 38.63 9.72
N PHE A 45 48.14 39.10 10.79
CA PHE A 45 46.87 38.50 11.26
C PHE A 45 45.72 38.70 10.24
N SER A 46 45.68 39.85 9.57
CA SER A 46 44.67 40.14 8.55
C SER A 46 44.83 39.25 7.30
N ILE A 47 46.06 38.96 6.90
CA ILE A 47 46.33 38.08 5.75
C ILE A 47 45.98 36.61 6.07
N ILE A 48 46.35 36.16 7.28
CA ILE A 48 46.05 34.78 7.73
C ILE A 48 44.54 34.58 7.91
N SER A 49 43.84 35.54 8.51
CA SER A 49 42.39 35.42 8.69
C SER A 49 41.58 35.52 7.39
N SER A 50 42.15 36.22 6.38
CA SER A 50 41.53 36.23 5.03
C SER A 50 41.76 34.96 4.29
N ALA A 51 42.89 34.29 4.47
CA ALA A 51 43.18 32.98 3.90
C ALA A 51 42.28 31.86 4.51
N GLU A 52 42.08 31.89 5.85
CA GLU A 52 41.15 30.96 6.51
C GLU A 52 39.71 31.12 5.99
N LYS A 53 39.21 32.31 5.81
CA LYS A 53 37.87 32.58 5.27
C LYS A 53 37.74 32.11 3.83
N GLY A 54 38.80 32.27 3.03
CA GLY A 54 38.84 31.78 1.64
C GLY A 54 38.80 30.26 1.54
N VAL A 55 39.54 29.57 2.41
CA VAL A 55 39.57 28.11 2.46
C VAL A 55 38.21 27.54 2.89
N HIS A 56 37.60 28.12 3.94
CA HIS A 56 36.25 27.70 4.39
C HIS A 56 35.17 27.93 3.33
N PHE A 57 35.26 29.02 2.57
CA PHE A 57 34.30 29.28 1.48
C PHE A 57 34.42 28.27 0.33
N VAL A 58 35.64 27.90 -0.06
CA VAL A 58 35.88 26.92 -1.12
C VAL A 58 35.50 25.51 -0.67
N VAL A 59 35.89 25.10 0.55
CA VAL A 59 35.57 23.80 1.10
C VAL A 59 34.06 23.61 1.26
N ASN A 60 33.36 24.58 1.83
CA ASN A 60 31.92 24.55 2.00
C ASN A 60 31.18 24.56 0.63
N GLY A 61 31.70 25.32 -0.35
CA GLY A 61 31.15 25.33 -1.70
C GLY A 61 31.26 23.96 -2.38
N VAL A 62 32.42 23.32 -2.27
CA VAL A 62 32.64 21.99 -2.88
C VAL A 62 31.84 20.89 -2.18
N VAL A 63 31.81 20.88 -0.83
CA VAL A 63 31.05 19.90 -0.06
C VAL A 63 29.55 20.03 -0.33
N ASN A 64 29.02 21.24 -0.38
CA ASN A 64 27.61 21.46 -0.69
C ASN A 64 27.27 21.02 -2.13
N THR A 65 28.17 21.27 -3.09
CA THR A 65 27.97 20.85 -4.48
C THR A 65 27.99 19.33 -4.64
N VAL A 66 28.88 18.63 -3.95
CA VAL A 66 28.96 17.16 -3.99
C VAL A 66 27.73 16.54 -3.33
N ASN A 67 27.28 17.07 -2.18
CA ASN A 67 26.07 16.61 -1.50
C ASN A 67 24.82 16.84 -2.37
N SER A 68 24.71 18.01 -3.02
CA SER A 68 23.59 18.33 -3.92
C SER A 68 23.53 17.39 -5.14
N VAL A 69 24.68 17.00 -5.68
CA VAL A 69 24.74 16.03 -6.77
C VAL A 69 24.33 14.62 -6.30
N GLY A 70 24.71 14.26 -5.07
CA GLY A 70 24.28 13.00 -4.43
C GLY A 70 22.76 12.97 -4.22
N GLU A 71 22.19 14.04 -3.68
CA GLU A 71 20.75 14.20 -3.47
C GLU A 71 19.97 14.20 -4.78
N LEU A 72 20.46 14.88 -5.82
CA LEU A 72 19.87 14.87 -7.15
C LEU A 72 19.84 13.46 -7.78
N ARG A 73 20.91 12.68 -7.61
CA ARG A 73 20.95 11.29 -8.07
C ARG A 73 19.95 10.41 -7.31
N LYS A 74 19.85 10.58 -5.99
CA LYS A 74 18.89 9.87 -5.17
C LYS A 74 17.46 10.22 -5.55
N LEU A 75 17.16 11.52 -5.67
CA LEU A 75 15.85 12.02 -6.08
C LEU A 75 15.48 11.52 -7.49
N LYS A 76 16.42 11.53 -8.44
CA LYS A 76 16.20 10.99 -9.77
C LYS A 76 15.92 9.49 -9.76
N LYS A 77 16.59 8.73 -8.89
CA LYS A 77 16.33 7.30 -8.71
C LYS A 77 14.94 7.06 -8.14
N GLU A 78 14.58 7.77 -7.07
CA GLU A 78 13.24 7.71 -6.46
C GLU A 78 12.14 8.11 -7.44
N TYR A 79 12.38 9.17 -8.23
CA TYR A 79 11.47 9.59 -9.30
C TYR A 79 11.27 8.48 -10.35
N ASN A 80 12.35 7.88 -10.82
CA ASN A 80 12.27 6.80 -11.81
C ASN A 80 11.54 5.56 -11.24
N GLU A 81 11.78 5.22 -9.97
CA GLU A 81 11.07 4.14 -9.29
C GLU A 81 9.56 4.43 -9.15
N LEU A 82 9.22 5.68 -8.86
CA LEU A 82 7.82 6.12 -8.80
C LEU A 82 7.15 6.09 -10.18
N VAL A 83 7.84 6.51 -11.22
CA VAL A 83 7.34 6.43 -12.61
C VAL A 83 7.09 4.98 -13.01
N LEU A 84 8.03 4.08 -12.74
CA LEU A 84 7.85 2.64 -13.02
C LEU A 84 6.67 2.04 -12.23
N LYS A 85 6.51 2.43 -10.97
CA LYS A 85 5.35 2.01 -10.18
C LYS A 85 4.05 2.54 -10.77
N LEU A 86 4.03 3.80 -11.20
CA LEU A 86 2.85 4.40 -11.83
C LEU A 86 2.47 3.67 -13.13
N GLU A 87 3.46 3.41 -14.00
CA GLU A 87 3.26 2.65 -15.24
C GLU A 87 2.69 1.25 -14.95
N ASN A 88 3.24 0.55 -13.95
CA ASN A 88 2.73 -0.75 -13.54
C ASN A 88 1.29 -0.67 -13.01
N TYR A 89 0.96 0.35 -12.21
CA TYR A 89 -0.41 0.56 -11.74
C TYR A 89 -1.37 0.87 -12.88
N GLU A 90 -0.98 1.71 -13.82
CA GLU A 90 -1.80 2.00 -15.01
C GLU A 90 -2.02 0.76 -15.87
N GLN A 91 -0.98 -0.04 -16.08
CA GLN A 91 -1.09 -1.30 -16.81
C GLN A 91 -2.01 -2.29 -16.09
N MET A 92 -1.88 -2.40 -14.76
CA MET A 92 -2.75 -3.25 -13.95
C MET A 92 -4.21 -2.77 -14.00
N GLN A 93 -4.46 -1.46 -13.93
CA GLN A 93 -5.81 -0.91 -14.08
C GLN A 93 -6.42 -1.19 -15.45
N ARG A 94 -5.64 -1.03 -16.54
CA ARG A 94 -6.10 -1.37 -17.89
C ARG A 94 -6.42 -2.86 -18.02
N SER A 95 -5.52 -3.72 -17.53
CA SER A 95 -5.75 -5.18 -17.53
C SER A 95 -7.01 -5.56 -16.74
N ASN A 96 -7.21 -4.98 -15.55
CA ASN A 96 -8.42 -5.22 -14.76
C ASN A 96 -9.69 -4.73 -15.47
N ALA A 97 -9.65 -3.58 -16.14
CA ALA A 97 -10.78 -3.08 -16.91
C ALA A 97 -11.11 -3.99 -18.11
N ASP A 98 -10.08 -4.51 -18.80
CA ASP A 98 -10.26 -5.44 -19.90
C ASP A 98 -10.81 -6.79 -19.43
N ILE A 99 -10.30 -7.34 -18.31
CA ILE A 99 -10.82 -8.56 -17.69
C ILE A 99 -12.28 -8.37 -17.25
N THR A 100 -12.63 -7.22 -16.69
CA THR A 100 -14.00 -6.92 -16.28
C THR A 100 -14.94 -6.89 -17.49
N LYS A 101 -14.57 -6.18 -18.56
CA LYS A 101 -15.33 -6.15 -19.81
C LYS A 101 -15.48 -7.51 -20.45
N GLU A 102 -14.41 -8.30 -20.48
CA GLU A 102 -14.47 -9.66 -21.01
C GLU A 102 -15.36 -10.58 -20.16
N ASN A 103 -15.32 -10.41 -18.83
CA ASN A 103 -16.20 -11.14 -17.91
C ASN A 103 -17.67 -10.74 -18.11
N GLU A 104 -17.96 -9.46 -18.29
CA GLU A 104 -19.31 -8.97 -18.64
C GLU A 104 -19.76 -9.53 -19.98
N ARG A 105 -18.92 -9.50 -21.01
CA ARG A 105 -19.21 -10.05 -22.32
C ARG A 105 -19.48 -11.57 -22.29
N LEU A 106 -18.66 -12.31 -21.52
CA LEU A 106 -18.84 -13.75 -21.34
C LEU A 106 -20.15 -14.06 -20.58
N LYS A 107 -20.49 -13.22 -19.59
CA LYS A 107 -21.76 -13.33 -18.86
C LYS A 107 -22.96 -13.06 -19.77
N GLU A 108 -22.89 -12.04 -20.62
CA GLU A 108 -23.92 -11.76 -21.64
C GLU A 108 -24.07 -12.91 -22.61
N GLN A 109 -22.95 -13.48 -23.12
CA GLN A 109 -22.98 -14.63 -24.02
C GLN A 109 -23.57 -15.88 -23.38
N LEU A 110 -23.44 -16.03 -22.05
CA LEU A 110 -23.99 -17.13 -21.28
C LEU A 110 -25.44 -16.86 -20.80
N GLY A 111 -26.07 -15.76 -21.24
CA GLY A 111 -27.39 -15.37 -20.79
C GLY A 111 -27.43 -14.89 -19.32
N PHE A 112 -26.25 -14.65 -18.71
CA PHE A 112 -26.16 -14.05 -17.39
C PHE A 112 -26.23 -12.54 -17.49
N SER A 113 -27.45 -12.01 -17.62
CA SER A 113 -27.71 -10.58 -17.38
C SER A 113 -27.50 -10.29 -15.88
N VAL A 114 -26.30 -9.92 -15.50
CA VAL A 114 -26.02 -9.41 -14.15
C VAL A 114 -26.14 -7.88 -14.20
N SER A 115 -27.35 -7.38 -14.06
CA SER A 115 -27.53 -5.99 -13.65
C SER A 115 -27.19 -5.90 -12.15
N MET A 116 -25.98 -5.48 -11.84
CA MET A 116 -25.58 -5.11 -10.47
C MET A 116 -26.16 -3.72 -10.12
N ASP A 117 -27.45 -3.58 -10.16
CA ASP A 117 -28.15 -2.46 -9.52
C ASP A 117 -28.71 -2.94 -8.18
N GLU A 118 -27.80 -3.52 -7.36
CA GLU A 118 -28.14 -3.94 -6.01
C GLU A 118 -28.21 -2.68 -5.14
N LYS A 119 -29.36 -2.45 -4.55
CA LYS A 119 -29.52 -1.42 -3.50
C LYS A 119 -28.74 -1.84 -2.26
N ASN A 120 -27.45 -1.60 -2.27
CA ASN A 120 -26.58 -1.81 -1.12
C ASN A 120 -26.92 -0.78 -0.02
N ILE A 121 -27.11 -1.23 1.20
CA ILE A 121 -27.49 -0.39 2.34
C ILE A 121 -26.25 -0.20 3.22
N PRO A 122 -25.58 0.97 3.18
CA PRO A 122 -24.51 1.27 4.11
C PRO A 122 -25.03 1.41 5.52
N ALA A 123 -24.32 0.84 6.48
CA ALA A 123 -24.70 0.87 7.88
C ALA A 123 -23.47 0.98 8.78
N GLN A 124 -23.66 1.56 9.96
CA GLN A 124 -22.63 1.68 10.99
C GLN A 124 -22.87 0.68 12.11
N ILE A 125 -21.79 0.08 12.62
CA ILE A 125 -21.85 -0.78 13.81
C ILE A 125 -21.97 0.10 15.04
N ILE A 126 -23.08 -0.04 15.76
CA ILE A 126 -23.40 0.73 16.96
C ILE A 126 -23.18 -0.05 18.26
N SER A 127 -23.10 -1.38 18.20
CA SER A 127 -22.83 -2.22 19.37
C SER A 127 -22.16 -3.54 18.96
N ARG A 128 -21.35 -4.06 19.86
CA ARG A 128 -20.66 -5.36 19.74
C ARG A 128 -20.86 -6.12 21.04
N ASP A 129 -21.33 -7.34 20.93
CA ASP A 129 -21.34 -8.27 22.06
C ASP A 129 -20.02 -9.05 22.06
N LEU A 130 -19.12 -8.71 22.98
CA LEU A 130 -17.77 -9.27 23.07
C LEU A 130 -17.62 -10.38 24.09
N ASP A 131 -18.62 -10.55 24.98
CA ASP A 131 -18.48 -11.39 26.16
C ASP A 131 -18.89 -12.86 25.96
N ASN A 132 -19.44 -13.20 24.80
CA ASN A 132 -19.95 -14.54 24.52
C ASN A 132 -19.33 -15.16 23.27
N ALA A 133 -19.16 -16.50 23.28
CA ALA A 133 -18.82 -17.28 22.09
C ALA A 133 -19.85 -17.12 20.93
N PHE A 134 -20.99 -16.48 21.22
CA PHE A 134 -22.05 -16.13 20.27
C PHE A 134 -22.10 -14.63 20.01
N SER A 135 -20.95 -14.02 19.81
CA SER A 135 -20.83 -12.59 19.52
C SER A 135 -21.70 -12.14 18.35
N TYR A 136 -22.41 -11.03 18.53
CA TYR A 136 -23.24 -10.40 17.50
C TYR A 136 -22.80 -8.95 17.31
N LEU A 137 -23.05 -8.42 16.13
CA LEU A 137 -22.86 -6.99 15.82
C LEU A 137 -24.22 -6.35 15.61
N THR A 138 -24.45 -5.19 16.19
CA THR A 138 -25.68 -4.41 15.96
C THR A 138 -25.36 -3.21 15.07
N ILE A 139 -26.21 -2.99 14.06
CA ILE A 139 -26.09 -1.87 13.10
C ILE A 139 -27.24 -0.89 13.24
N ASP A 140 -27.00 0.36 12.81
CA ASP A 140 -27.90 1.51 12.86
C ASP A 140 -29.01 1.49 11.77
N LYS A 141 -29.21 0.37 11.08
CA LYS A 141 -30.21 0.20 10.02
C LYS A 141 -31.12 -0.97 10.34
N GLY A 142 -32.39 -0.82 10.00
CA GLY A 142 -33.44 -1.82 10.26
C GLY A 142 -34.42 -1.96 9.09
N SER A 143 -35.61 -2.47 9.38
CA SER A 143 -36.66 -2.75 8.37
C SER A 143 -37.09 -1.52 7.59
N VAL A 144 -37.14 -0.33 8.20
CA VAL A 144 -37.48 0.94 7.51
C VAL A 144 -36.47 1.32 6.44
N HIS A 145 -35.24 0.78 6.51
CA HIS A 145 -34.17 0.98 5.52
C HIS A 145 -34.12 -0.14 4.46
N GLY A 146 -35.07 -1.07 4.50
CA GLY A 146 -35.13 -2.19 3.55
C GLY A 146 -34.33 -3.42 3.98
N ILE A 147 -33.76 -3.48 5.20
CA ILE A 147 -33.04 -4.66 5.69
C ILE A 147 -34.03 -5.79 5.96
N LYS A 148 -33.63 -6.99 5.53
CA LYS A 148 -34.37 -8.25 5.73
C LYS A 148 -33.45 -9.30 6.36
N LYS A 149 -34.06 -10.27 7.03
CA LYS A 149 -33.34 -11.42 7.58
C LYS A 149 -32.62 -12.19 6.48
N ASN A 150 -31.46 -12.75 6.80
CA ASN A 150 -30.55 -13.50 5.93
C ASN A 150 -29.83 -12.66 4.86
N MET A 151 -29.97 -11.34 4.82
CA MET A 151 -29.15 -10.52 3.95
C MET A 151 -27.67 -10.67 4.31
N PRO A 152 -26.77 -10.90 3.32
CA PRO A 152 -25.34 -10.91 3.56
C PRO A 152 -24.82 -9.51 3.87
N VAL A 153 -23.77 -9.48 4.69
CA VAL A 153 -23.10 -8.25 5.11
C VAL A 153 -21.64 -8.33 4.75
N VAL A 154 -21.15 -7.33 4.04
CA VAL A 154 -19.76 -7.20 3.61
C VAL A 154 -19.13 -5.92 4.15
N ALA A 155 -17.83 -5.85 4.15
CA ALA A 155 -17.10 -4.62 4.44
C ALA A 155 -15.95 -4.42 3.45
N PHE A 156 -15.48 -3.18 3.39
CA PHE A 156 -14.29 -2.81 2.65
C PHE A 156 -13.25 -2.27 3.63
N GLN A 157 -12.08 -2.90 3.68
CA GLN A 157 -10.94 -2.47 4.47
C GLN A 157 -9.67 -2.58 3.65
N ASN A 158 -8.81 -1.56 3.70
CA ASN A 158 -7.52 -1.54 3.00
C ASN A 158 -7.62 -1.87 1.50
N GLY A 159 -8.71 -1.46 0.85
CA GLY A 159 -8.96 -1.74 -0.57
C GLY A 159 -9.50 -3.15 -0.87
N ASN A 160 -9.68 -4.00 0.15
CA ASN A 160 -10.21 -5.35 -0.02
C ASN A 160 -11.66 -5.43 0.48
N GLN A 161 -12.50 -6.10 -0.32
CA GLN A 161 -13.82 -6.51 0.11
C GLN A 161 -13.73 -7.83 0.88
N GLY A 162 -14.53 -7.98 1.94
CA GLY A 162 -14.62 -9.24 2.67
C GLY A 162 -15.97 -9.46 3.31
N LEU A 163 -16.27 -10.73 3.56
CA LEU A 163 -17.51 -11.15 4.23
C LEU A 163 -17.46 -10.81 5.71
N VAL A 164 -18.46 -10.09 6.19
CA VAL A 164 -18.66 -9.83 7.62
C VAL A 164 -19.55 -10.89 8.25
N GLY A 165 -20.65 -11.23 7.61
CA GLY A 165 -21.62 -12.17 8.13
C GLY A 165 -22.98 -12.05 7.47
N LYS A 166 -24.06 -12.35 8.21
CA LYS A 166 -25.44 -12.21 7.75
C LYS A 166 -26.35 -11.60 8.83
N VAL A 167 -27.40 -10.94 8.38
CA VAL A 167 -28.45 -10.41 9.25
C VAL A 167 -29.29 -11.56 9.82
N ILE A 168 -29.43 -11.64 11.15
CA ILE A 168 -30.23 -12.68 11.82
C ILE A 168 -31.51 -12.16 12.42
N GLN A 169 -31.49 -10.91 12.88
CA GLN A 169 -32.66 -10.27 13.49
C GLN A 169 -32.78 -8.84 12.98
N VAL A 170 -33.99 -8.42 12.66
CA VAL A 170 -34.28 -7.10 12.12
C VAL A 170 -35.31 -6.43 13.04
N GLY A 171 -34.91 -5.30 13.62
CA GLY A 171 -35.77 -4.36 14.29
C GLY A 171 -36.23 -3.25 13.34
N THR A 172 -36.99 -2.27 13.86
CA THR A 172 -37.48 -1.15 13.05
C THR A 172 -36.34 -0.28 12.55
N PHE A 173 -35.41 0.11 13.42
CA PHE A 173 -34.32 1.04 13.12
C PHE A 173 -32.93 0.39 13.20
N THR A 174 -32.81 -0.78 13.83
CA THR A 174 -31.55 -1.49 14.03
C THR A 174 -31.66 -2.94 13.61
N SER A 175 -30.53 -3.60 13.33
CA SER A 175 -30.49 -5.02 13.02
C SER A 175 -29.30 -5.69 13.65
N GLN A 176 -29.40 -7.00 13.92
CA GLN A 176 -28.30 -7.82 14.42
C GLN A 176 -27.69 -8.65 13.29
N ILE A 177 -26.38 -8.67 13.26
CA ILE A 177 -25.55 -9.44 12.33
C ILE A 177 -24.87 -10.56 13.11
N MET A 178 -24.90 -11.76 12.56
CA MET A 178 -24.07 -12.89 12.99
C MET A 178 -22.79 -12.88 12.16
N PRO A 179 -21.64 -12.51 12.75
CA PRO A 179 -20.38 -12.45 12.03
C PRO A 179 -19.85 -13.85 11.68
N VAL A 180 -18.90 -13.93 10.74
CA VAL A 180 -18.32 -15.22 10.31
C VAL A 180 -17.51 -15.91 11.40
N TYR A 181 -16.99 -15.16 12.38
CA TYR A 181 -16.26 -15.74 13.51
C TYR A 181 -17.17 -16.32 14.59
N ASN A 182 -18.50 -16.18 14.47
CA ASN A 182 -19.47 -16.81 15.38
C ASN A 182 -19.53 -18.31 15.12
N ILE A 183 -19.51 -19.13 16.16
CA ILE A 183 -19.52 -20.61 16.06
C ILE A 183 -20.75 -21.15 15.31
N LYS A 184 -21.90 -20.46 15.42
CA LYS A 184 -23.16 -20.85 14.77
C LYS A 184 -23.23 -20.43 13.29
N ASN A 185 -22.32 -19.58 12.82
CA ASN A 185 -22.32 -19.14 11.44
C ASN A 185 -21.46 -20.06 10.57
N ILE A 186 -22.13 -20.96 9.87
CA ILE A 186 -21.48 -21.85 8.93
C ILE A 186 -21.67 -21.28 7.53
N VAL A 187 -20.56 -21.04 6.84
CA VAL A 187 -20.51 -20.44 5.50
C VAL A 187 -20.01 -21.48 4.51
N SER A 188 -20.79 -21.73 3.46
CA SER A 188 -20.35 -22.55 2.32
C SER A 188 -19.36 -21.74 1.47
N VAL A 189 -18.17 -22.28 1.30
CA VAL A 189 -17.05 -21.61 0.64
C VAL A 189 -16.40 -22.50 -0.40
N ARG A 190 -15.56 -21.87 -1.24
CA ARG A 190 -14.64 -22.57 -2.13
C ARG A 190 -13.28 -21.92 -2.08
N ILE A 191 -12.24 -22.71 -2.32
CA ILE A 191 -10.90 -22.20 -2.54
C ILE A 191 -10.87 -21.62 -3.95
N GLN A 192 -10.39 -20.40 -4.11
CA GLN A 192 -10.49 -19.68 -5.39
C GLN A 192 -9.73 -20.40 -6.52
N ASN A 193 -8.57 -20.96 -6.24
CA ASN A 193 -7.69 -21.59 -7.23
C ASN A 193 -8.16 -23.00 -7.60
N THR A 194 -8.34 -23.88 -6.61
CA THR A 194 -8.66 -25.31 -6.83
C THR A 194 -10.13 -25.57 -7.04
N ARG A 195 -11.01 -24.60 -6.66
CA ARG A 195 -12.47 -24.73 -6.71
C ARG A 195 -13.07 -25.74 -5.76
N ASP A 196 -12.26 -26.32 -4.85
CA ASP A 196 -12.76 -27.26 -3.85
C ASP A 196 -13.69 -26.57 -2.88
N LEU A 197 -14.83 -27.24 -2.64
CA LEU A 197 -15.89 -26.77 -1.74
C LEU A 197 -15.60 -27.21 -0.31
N GLY A 198 -15.90 -26.32 0.63
CA GLY A 198 -15.78 -26.56 2.06
C GLY A 198 -16.74 -25.71 2.87
N LEU A 199 -16.66 -25.86 4.18
CA LEU A 199 -17.45 -25.11 5.15
C LEU A 199 -16.51 -24.35 6.06
N VAL A 200 -16.76 -23.05 6.21
CA VAL A 200 -16.06 -22.19 7.16
C VAL A 200 -16.93 -21.94 8.37
N SER A 201 -16.36 -22.11 9.55
CA SER A 201 -16.96 -21.74 10.83
C SER A 201 -15.99 -20.90 11.67
N GLY A 202 -16.53 -20.04 12.50
CA GLY A 202 -15.76 -19.31 13.51
C GLY A 202 -15.49 -20.14 14.76
N LEU A 203 -14.55 -19.67 15.59
CA LEU A 203 -14.25 -20.23 16.91
C LEU A 203 -14.81 -19.37 18.05
N GLY A 204 -15.67 -18.39 17.75
CA GLY A 204 -16.38 -17.57 18.73
C GLY A 204 -15.66 -16.28 19.11
N SER A 205 -14.49 -16.00 18.56
CA SER A 205 -13.73 -14.78 18.85
C SER A 205 -13.21 -14.13 17.58
N GLN A 206 -13.29 -12.81 17.53
CA GLN A 206 -12.74 -12.01 16.42
C GLN A 206 -11.21 -12.06 16.29
N TYR A 207 -10.51 -12.55 17.33
CA TYR A 207 -9.05 -12.68 17.37
C TYR A 207 -8.57 -14.08 16.99
N GLN A 208 -9.49 -15.02 16.80
CA GLN A 208 -9.16 -16.39 16.43
C GLN A 208 -9.28 -16.59 14.92
N PRO A 209 -8.52 -17.53 14.35
CA PRO A 209 -8.67 -17.90 12.95
C PRO A 209 -10.05 -18.50 12.69
N LEU A 210 -10.48 -18.46 11.44
CA LEU A 210 -11.63 -19.23 10.99
C LEU A 210 -11.18 -20.64 10.65
N LEU A 211 -12.07 -21.62 10.81
CA LEU A 211 -11.78 -23.02 10.52
C LEU A 211 -12.50 -23.45 9.24
N LEU A 212 -11.72 -23.83 8.22
CA LEU A 212 -12.21 -24.41 6.97
C LEU A 212 -12.12 -25.93 7.08
N GLN A 213 -13.25 -26.58 6.89
CA GLN A 213 -13.44 -28.04 7.00
C GLN A 213 -14.02 -28.63 5.70
N HIS A 214 -14.03 -29.97 5.62
CA HIS A 214 -14.55 -30.76 4.50
C HIS A 214 -13.73 -30.67 3.21
N ILE A 215 -12.52 -30.11 3.22
CA ILE A 215 -11.59 -30.19 2.10
C ILE A 215 -10.93 -31.56 2.11
N ARG A 216 -10.95 -32.27 0.98
CA ARG A 216 -10.40 -33.63 0.85
C ARG A 216 -8.87 -33.61 0.90
N LYS A 217 -8.25 -34.59 1.59
CA LYS A 217 -6.78 -34.72 1.67
C LYS A 217 -6.08 -34.76 0.33
N ARG A 218 -6.71 -35.32 -0.71
CA ARG A 218 -6.11 -35.47 -2.04
C ARG A 218 -5.67 -34.15 -2.70
N VAL A 219 -6.28 -33.03 -2.32
CA VAL A 219 -5.95 -31.71 -2.87
C VAL A 219 -4.87 -30.98 -2.05
N MET A 220 -4.28 -31.63 -1.05
CA MET A 220 -3.31 -31.01 -0.16
C MET A 220 -2.10 -30.44 -0.91
N ASP A 221 -1.61 -31.13 -1.93
CA ASP A 221 -0.46 -30.73 -2.72
C ASP A 221 -0.76 -29.54 -3.68
N GLU A 222 -2.04 -29.28 -3.93
CA GLU A 222 -2.51 -28.16 -4.76
C GLU A 222 -2.77 -26.88 -3.96
N LEU A 223 -2.78 -26.98 -2.61
CA LEU A 223 -3.04 -25.86 -1.71
C LEU A 223 -1.78 -25.12 -1.34
N SER A 224 -1.87 -23.81 -1.34
CA SER A 224 -0.78 -22.92 -0.93
C SER A 224 -1.18 -22.00 0.21
N TYR A 225 -0.22 -21.66 1.07
CA TYR A 225 -0.42 -20.60 2.06
C TYR A 225 -0.70 -19.28 1.34
N GLY A 226 -1.71 -18.55 1.82
CA GLY A 226 -2.16 -17.31 1.19
C GLY A 226 -3.24 -17.50 0.12
N ASP A 227 -3.64 -18.74 -0.24
CA ASP A 227 -4.77 -18.97 -1.12
C ASP A 227 -6.04 -18.34 -0.56
N VAL A 228 -6.77 -17.66 -1.43
CA VAL A 228 -8.00 -16.97 -1.05
C VAL A 228 -9.17 -17.95 -1.02
N VAL A 229 -9.93 -17.88 0.05
CA VAL A 229 -11.18 -18.63 0.23
C VAL A 229 -12.34 -17.68 0.08
N VAL A 230 -13.25 -18.01 -0.84
CA VAL A 230 -14.41 -17.17 -1.19
C VAL A 230 -15.72 -17.92 -0.96
N THR A 231 -16.83 -17.21 -0.81
CA THR A 231 -18.16 -17.82 -0.73
C THR A 231 -18.50 -18.61 -2.00
N SER A 232 -19.10 -19.76 -1.85
CA SER A 232 -19.46 -20.63 -2.98
C SER A 232 -20.69 -20.15 -3.75
N GLY A 233 -21.58 -19.40 -3.10
CA GLY A 233 -22.89 -19.03 -3.62
C GLY A 233 -23.92 -20.17 -3.56
N GLU A 234 -23.58 -21.29 -2.92
CA GLU A 234 -24.51 -22.38 -2.67
C GLU A 234 -25.37 -22.09 -1.44
N ASN A 235 -26.57 -22.68 -1.39
CA ASN A 235 -27.55 -22.52 -0.30
C ASN A 235 -28.16 -21.11 -0.16
N ASP A 236 -28.09 -20.24 -1.16
CA ASP A 236 -28.76 -18.93 -1.25
C ASP A 236 -28.54 -17.97 -0.04
N ASN A 237 -27.59 -18.30 0.86
CA ASN A 237 -27.30 -17.48 2.03
C ASN A 237 -26.30 -16.36 1.76
N TYR A 238 -25.42 -16.55 0.79
CA TYR A 238 -24.33 -15.61 0.46
C TYR A 238 -24.15 -15.53 -1.05
N MET A 239 -23.84 -14.35 -1.55
CA MET A 239 -23.42 -14.15 -2.92
C MET A 239 -22.14 -14.96 -3.20
N ARG A 240 -21.95 -15.34 -4.44
CA ARG A 240 -20.74 -16.03 -4.91
C ARG A 240 -19.55 -15.06 -4.92
N ASP A 241 -18.36 -15.61 -4.68
CA ASP A 241 -17.07 -14.92 -4.85
C ASP A 241 -16.79 -13.78 -3.86
N ILE A 242 -17.48 -13.72 -2.71
CA ILE A 242 -17.10 -12.79 -1.64
C ILE A 242 -15.91 -13.39 -0.86
N PRO A 243 -14.76 -12.68 -0.77
CA PRO A 243 -13.63 -13.16 0.01
C PRO A 243 -13.96 -13.29 1.50
N VAL A 244 -13.55 -14.40 2.10
CA VAL A 244 -13.77 -14.72 3.52
C VAL A 244 -12.46 -14.64 4.30
N GLY A 245 -11.40 -15.28 3.78
CA GLY A 245 -10.10 -15.35 4.43
C GLY A 245 -9.04 -15.91 3.51
N THR A 246 -7.81 -15.96 4.00
CA THR A 246 -6.67 -16.58 3.34
C THR A 246 -6.15 -17.76 4.16
N ILE A 247 -5.66 -18.81 3.50
CA ILE A 247 -5.10 -20.00 4.15
C ILE A 247 -3.85 -19.61 4.93
N SER A 248 -3.90 -19.79 6.26
CA SER A 248 -2.78 -19.52 7.16
C SER A 248 -2.08 -20.78 7.66
N LYS A 249 -2.83 -21.90 7.79
CA LYS A 249 -2.28 -23.17 8.24
C LYS A 249 -3.09 -24.34 7.71
N ILE A 250 -2.40 -25.40 7.28
CA ILE A 250 -2.99 -26.63 6.79
C ILE A 250 -2.59 -27.77 7.72
N THR A 251 -3.54 -28.52 8.24
CA THR A 251 -3.30 -29.65 9.15
C THR A 251 -4.02 -30.89 8.61
N ALA A 252 -3.25 -31.92 8.31
CA ALA A 252 -3.76 -33.24 7.95
C ALA A 252 -3.68 -34.16 9.16
N LEU A 253 -4.84 -34.68 9.61
CA LEU A 253 -4.91 -35.68 10.69
C LEU A 253 -4.97 -37.06 10.08
N ASP A 254 -4.19 -38.03 10.58
CA ASP A 254 -4.05 -39.36 9.98
C ASP A 254 -5.38 -40.14 9.97
N TYR A 255 -6.21 -39.94 10.96
CA TYR A 255 -7.50 -40.60 11.11
C TYR A 255 -8.68 -39.89 10.38
N ASN A 256 -8.45 -38.73 9.77
CA ASN A 256 -9.48 -37.97 9.08
C ASN A 256 -9.26 -37.97 7.57
N SER A 257 -10.31 -38.12 6.77
CA SER A 257 -10.26 -38.05 5.32
C SER A 257 -10.24 -36.61 4.78
N SER A 258 -10.48 -35.63 5.64
CA SER A 258 -10.49 -34.21 5.31
C SER A 258 -9.38 -33.45 6.03
N LEU A 259 -8.99 -32.32 5.44
CA LEU A 259 -8.05 -31.37 6.01
C LEU A 259 -8.75 -30.45 7.02
N ASN A 260 -8.04 -30.05 8.07
CA ASN A 260 -8.36 -28.92 8.91
C ASN A 260 -7.49 -27.75 8.49
N ILE A 261 -8.09 -26.68 8.02
CA ILE A 261 -7.39 -25.52 7.48
C ILE A 261 -7.78 -24.29 8.30
N GLU A 262 -6.80 -23.59 8.84
CA GLU A 262 -7.00 -22.32 9.51
C GLU A 262 -6.92 -21.19 8.49
N LEU A 263 -7.88 -20.24 8.58
CA LEU A 263 -7.90 -19.06 7.71
C LEU A 263 -7.70 -17.81 8.54
N THR A 264 -6.90 -16.89 8.02
CA THR A 264 -6.88 -15.50 8.49
C THR A 264 -8.00 -14.75 7.80
N PRO A 265 -8.96 -14.14 8.54
CA PRO A 265 -10.03 -13.35 7.95
C PRO A 265 -9.45 -12.19 7.11
N ILE A 266 -10.11 -11.85 5.99
CA ILE A 266 -9.74 -10.68 5.17
C ILE A 266 -10.07 -9.38 5.89
N ILE A 267 -11.16 -9.39 6.69
CA ILE A 267 -11.62 -8.23 7.43
C ILE A 267 -11.07 -8.27 8.87
N ASP A 268 -10.46 -7.19 9.30
CA ASP A 268 -10.12 -6.97 10.71
C ASP A 268 -11.37 -6.57 11.50
N PHE A 269 -11.99 -7.55 12.14
CA PHE A 269 -13.21 -7.35 12.90
C PHE A 269 -13.02 -6.44 14.12
N ALA A 270 -11.81 -6.34 14.66
CA ALA A 270 -11.53 -5.48 15.82
C ALA A 270 -11.67 -4.00 15.47
N ARG A 271 -11.35 -3.63 14.21
CA ARG A 271 -11.38 -2.25 13.71
C ARG A 271 -12.54 -1.97 12.76
N LEU A 272 -13.49 -2.88 12.63
CA LEU A 272 -14.60 -2.76 11.70
C LEU A 272 -15.65 -1.79 12.25
N GLU A 273 -15.87 -0.66 11.59
CA GLU A 273 -16.86 0.37 11.99
C GLU A 273 -18.05 0.43 11.04
N ASN A 274 -17.80 0.29 9.74
CA ASN A 274 -18.79 0.43 8.70
C ASN A 274 -18.96 -0.86 7.92
N VAL A 275 -20.19 -1.17 7.56
CA VAL A 275 -20.56 -2.37 6.81
C VAL A 275 -21.58 -2.01 5.72
N ILE A 276 -21.73 -2.91 4.77
CA ILE A 276 -22.72 -2.80 3.70
C ILE A 276 -23.60 -4.04 3.74
N VAL A 277 -24.90 -3.86 3.90
CA VAL A 277 -25.89 -4.93 3.79
C VAL A 277 -26.31 -5.04 2.33
N VAL A 278 -26.16 -6.23 1.75
CA VAL A 278 -26.40 -6.50 0.33
C VAL A 278 -27.79 -7.10 0.16
N ASN A 279 -28.58 -6.54 -0.77
CA ASN A 279 -29.93 -7.04 -1.07
C ASN A 279 -29.89 -8.12 -2.15
N GLN A 280 -29.78 -9.36 -1.72
CA GLN A 280 -29.65 -10.52 -2.59
C GLN A 280 -31.00 -11.03 -3.18
N LYS A 281 -32.14 -10.63 -2.66
CA LYS A 281 -33.44 -11.23 -2.98
C LYS A 281 -33.95 -10.93 -4.39
N GLU A 282 -33.61 -9.76 -4.94
CA GLU A 282 -33.97 -9.40 -6.31
C GLU A 282 -33.26 -10.24 -7.38
N LEU A 283 -32.09 -10.81 -7.06
CA LEU A 283 -31.36 -11.70 -7.96
C LEU A 283 -32.05 -13.07 -8.10
N ASN A 284 -32.59 -13.61 -7.01
CA ASN A 284 -33.25 -14.90 -7.02
C ASN A 284 -34.64 -14.80 -7.66
N ASP A 285 -35.39 -13.73 -7.41
CA ASP A 285 -36.69 -13.51 -8.00
C ASP A 285 -36.58 -13.31 -9.54
N ARG A 286 -35.49 -12.65 -10.00
CA ARG A 286 -35.20 -12.54 -11.46
C ARG A 286 -34.78 -13.88 -12.08
N LYS A 287 -33.98 -14.70 -11.39
CA LYS A 287 -33.59 -16.03 -11.88
C LYS A 287 -34.82 -16.93 -12.08
N LEU A 288 -35.79 -16.83 -11.18
CA LEU A 288 -37.04 -17.58 -11.29
C LEU A 288 -37.88 -17.11 -12.49
N SER A 289 -38.00 -15.78 -12.72
CA SER A 289 -38.75 -15.24 -13.86
C SER A 289 -38.15 -15.59 -15.21
N PHE A 290 -36.80 -15.70 -15.33
CA PHE A 290 -36.17 -16.17 -16.58
C PHE A 290 -36.27 -17.66 -16.81
N GLN A 291 -36.45 -18.49 -15.77
CA GLN A 291 -36.72 -19.92 -15.93
C GLN A 291 -38.14 -20.17 -16.41
N ASP A 292 -39.12 -19.41 -15.91
CA ASP A 292 -40.52 -19.50 -16.32
C ASP A 292 -40.73 -19.02 -17.77
N GLU A 293 -39.97 -18.00 -18.26
CA GLU A 293 -40.00 -17.53 -19.65
C GLU A 293 -39.29 -18.46 -20.65
N ALA A 294 -38.42 -19.35 -20.17
CA ALA A 294 -37.68 -20.30 -21.02
C ALA A 294 -38.41 -21.66 -21.19
N GLU A 295 -39.46 -21.89 -20.40
CA GLU A 295 -40.31 -23.11 -20.49
C GLU A 295 -41.63 -22.91 -21.27
N ASP A 296 -41.97 -21.65 -21.63
CA ASP A 296 -43.05 -21.28 -22.52
C ASP A 296 -42.54 -21.04 -23.97
#